data_8903368eb98eee04b1e9b4010ec33d1f
#
_entry.id   8903368eb98eee04b1e9b4010ec33d1f
#
_cell.length_a   1.000
_cell.length_b   1.000
_cell.length_c   1.000
_cell.angle_alpha   90.00
_cell.angle_beta   90.00
_cell.angle_gamma   90.00
#
_symmetry.space_group_name_H-M   'P 1'
#
loop_
_entity.id
_entity.type
_entity.pdbx_description
1 polymer ?
#
loop_
_entity_poly.entity_id
_entity_poly.type
_entity_poly.pdbx_seq_one_letter_code
_entity_poly.pdbx_strand_id
1 'polypeptide(L)'
;FPVGNGDMTLIQTKTNKYIMIDCNIRNAENDDKIYDCNEYLQGNLPIDDGQIYLDAFFLTHSDNDHCRGIRDYFNLCAPENSDDDKIRIDELYVPAKLMMDETHYNDDADAIREEAQRRLDLLGTDEADTPGNRIKIVGYSKELKDYADAIVPAGETLSDINGNTDYGAEIFVLRPVKKANDDEESDVNDCTASFKITFEINGGTYVAIIGGDLKCENWKEV
;
A
#
# COMPACT_ATOMS: atom_id res chain seq x y z
N PHE A 1 8.23 7.85 -9.17
CA PHE A 1 9.13 8.91 -8.72
C PHE A 1 10.60 8.54 -8.93
N PRO A 2 11.51 9.51 -9.09
CA PRO A 2 12.95 9.26 -9.25
C PRO A 2 13.64 9.04 -7.89
N VAL A 3 13.32 7.96 -7.22
CA VAL A 3 13.75 7.68 -5.83
C VAL A 3 15.07 6.90 -5.71
N GLY A 4 15.73 6.58 -6.83
CA GLY A 4 16.97 5.80 -6.86
C GLY A 4 16.69 4.31 -6.74
N ASN A 5 17.39 3.60 -5.86
CA ASN A 5 17.02 2.23 -5.51
C ASN A 5 15.73 2.27 -4.68
N GLY A 6 14.84 1.33 -4.92
CA GLY A 6 13.52 1.25 -4.31
C GLY A 6 12.43 1.82 -5.17
N ASP A 7 11.20 1.65 -4.76
CA ASP A 7 10.01 1.98 -5.52
C ASP A 7 9.14 3.06 -4.83
N MET A 8 8.50 3.87 -5.64
CA MET A 8 7.47 4.81 -5.23
C MET A 8 6.65 5.20 -6.46
N THR A 9 5.41 4.79 -6.52
CA THR A 9 4.51 5.02 -7.65
C THR A 9 3.23 5.69 -7.19
N LEU A 10 2.90 6.86 -7.75
CA LEU A 10 1.61 7.54 -7.56
C LEU A 10 0.76 7.38 -8.82
N ILE A 11 -0.47 6.94 -8.64
CA ILE A 11 -1.47 6.77 -9.69
C ILE A 11 -2.63 7.71 -9.41
N GLN A 12 -2.92 8.61 -10.34
CA GLN A 12 -4.17 9.35 -10.39
C GLN A 12 -5.08 8.69 -11.42
N THR A 13 -6.23 8.20 -10.99
CA THR A 13 -7.19 7.55 -11.87
C THR A 13 -8.10 8.57 -12.57
N LYS A 14 -8.86 8.13 -13.60
CA LYS A 14 -9.83 8.98 -14.31
C LYS A 14 -10.98 9.48 -13.43
N THR A 15 -11.21 8.83 -12.28
CA THR A 15 -12.22 9.22 -11.28
C THR A 15 -11.60 10.05 -10.15
N ASN A 16 -10.37 10.56 -10.35
CA ASN A 16 -9.61 11.35 -9.37
C ASN A 16 -9.36 10.61 -8.06
N LYS A 17 -9.16 9.29 -8.11
CA LYS A 17 -8.62 8.54 -7.00
C LYS A 17 -7.10 8.58 -7.03
N TYR A 18 -6.49 8.79 -5.88
CA TYR A 18 -5.04 8.88 -5.71
C TYR A 18 -4.56 7.65 -4.94
N ILE A 19 -3.83 6.80 -5.65
CA ILE A 19 -3.33 5.52 -5.14
C ILE A 19 -1.81 5.57 -5.15
N MET A 20 -1.17 5.30 -4.03
CA MET A 20 0.28 5.19 -3.96
C MET A 20 0.69 3.75 -3.70
N ILE A 21 1.71 3.27 -4.42
CA ILE A 21 2.32 1.96 -4.23
C ILE A 21 3.76 2.19 -3.85
N ASP A 22 4.14 1.71 -2.68
CA ASP A 22 5.40 1.90 -1.99
C ASP A 22 5.75 3.37 -1.70
N CYS A 23 6.71 3.56 -0.82
CA CYS A 23 7.21 4.85 -0.40
C CYS A 23 8.72 4.80 -0.21
N ASN A 24 9.46 5.68 -0.89
CA ASN A 24 10.88 5.85 -0.66
C ASN A 24 11.24 7.33 -0.65
N ILE A 25 10.67 8.06 0.31
CA ILE A 25 10.94 9.48 0.49
C ILE A 25 12.25 9.64 1.24
N ARG A 26 13.20 10.31 0.60
CA ARG A 26 14.49 10.65 1.17
C ARG A 26 14.53 12.13 1.49
N ASN A 27 15.23 12.51 2.57
CA ASN A 27 15.40 13.91 2.93
C ASN A 27 16.20 14.63 1.83
N ALA A 28 15.59 15.62 1.19
CA ALA A 28 16.16 16.43 0.13
C ALA A 28 16.80 17.74 0.62
N GLU A 29 16.64 18.12 1.92
CA GLU A 29 17.03 19.44 2.44
C GLU A 29 18.48 19.83 2.20
N ASN A 30 19.38 18.85 2.06
CA ASN A 30 20.82 19.09 1.96
C ASN A 30 21.45 18.47 0.70
N ASP A 31 20.68 17.96 -0.25
CA ASP A 31 21.18 17.37 -1.49
C ASP A 31 20.26 17.65 -2.67
N ASP A 32 20.61 18.63 -3.49
CA ASP A 32 19.89 19.05 -4.71
C ASP A 32 19.73 17.93 -5.75
N LYS A 33 20.36 16.77 -5.55
CA LYS A 33 20.23 15.59 -6.43
C LYS A 33 19.09 14.68 -6.01
N ILE A 34 18.55 14.87 -4.81
CA ILE A 34 17.41 14.12 -4.31
C ILE A 34 16.15 14.87 -4.71
N TYR A 35 15.25 14.19 -5.43
CA TYR A 35 13.95 14.75 -5.74
C TYR A 35 13.09 14.84 -4.48
N ASP A 36 12.51 16.02 -4.23
CA ASP A 36 11.61 16.23 -3.09
C ASP A 36 10.23 15.65 -3.42
N CYS A 37 10.05 14.37 -3.07
CA CYS A 37 8.78 13.70 -3.26
C CYS A 37 7.70 14.24 -2.33
N ASN A 38 8.06 14.69 -1.12
CA ASN A 38 7.09 15.24 -0.18
C ASN A 38 6.53 16.56 -0.67
N GLU A 39 7.37 17.49 -1.14
CA GLU A 39 6.89 18.75 -1.74
C GLU A 39 5.92 18.47 -2.91
N TYR A 40 6.25 17.49 -3.76
CA TYR A 40 5.36 17.11 -4.84
C TYR A 40 4.01 16.57 -4.34
N LEU A 41 4.01 15.68 -3.35
CA LEU A 41 2.78 15.11 -2.79
C LEU A 41 1.93 16.19 -2.13
N GLN A 42 2.52 17.04 -1.31
CA GLN A 42 1.85 18.16 -0.64
C GLN A 42 1.18 19.11 -1.65
N GLY A 43 1.79 19.33 -2.81
CA GLY A 43 1.27 20.24 -3.84
C GLY A 43 0.26 19.65 -4.81
N ASN A 44 0.11 18.31 -4.86
CA ASN A 44 -0.67 17.64 -5.90
C ASN A 44 -1.74 16.67 -5.40
N LEU A 45 -1.68 16.24 -4.13
CA LEU A 45 -2.72 15.40 -3.56
C LEU A 45 -3.97 16.21 -3.21
N PRO A 46 -5.15 15.56 -3.16
CA PRO A 46 -6.39 16.21 -2.78
C PRO A 46 -6.42 16.58 -1.30
N ILE A 47 -7.28 17.54 -0.98
CA ILE A 47 -7.52 18.01 0.38
C ILE A 47 -8.99 17.76 0.73
N ASP A 48 -9.23 17.20 1.90
CA ASP A 48 -10.54 16.98 2.48
C ASP A 48 -10.52 17.47 3.93
N ASP A 49 -11.44 18.40 4.26
CA ASP A 49 -11.56 19.07 5.57
C ASP A 49 -10.22 19.65 6.10
N GLY A 50 -9.42 20.18 5.17
CA GLY A 50 -8.12 20.80 5.48
C GLY A 50 -6.95 19.82 5.51
N GLN A 51 -7.17 18.51 5.44
CA GLN A 51 -6.14 17.49 5.46
C GLN A 51 -5.85 16.93 4.07
N ILE A 52 -4.58 16.84 3.71
CA ILE A 52 -4.11 16.17 2.49
C ILE A 52 -4.26 14.67 2.67
N TYR A 53 -4.74 13.97 1.61
CA TYR A 53 -4.98 12.53 1.71
C TYR A 53 -4.63 11.74 0.45
N LEU A 54 -4.44 10.42 0.65
CA LEU A 54 -4.45 9.37 -0.36
C LEU A 54 -5.71 8.51 -0.20
N ASP A 55 -6.37 8.17 -1.31
CA ASP A 55 -7.47 7.19 -1.26
C ASP A 55 -6.97 5.80 -0.85
N ALA A 56 -5.78 5.41 -1.30
CA ALA A 56 -5.17 4.15 -0.89
C ALA A 56 -3.64 4.19 -0.92
N PHE A 57 -3.03 3.49 0.03
CA PHE A 57 -1.60 3.19 0.04
C PHE A 57 -1.38 1.68 0.05
N PHE A 58 -0.53 1.20 -0.85
CA PHE A 58 -0.16 -0.21 -0.97
C PHE A 58 1.31 -0.39 -0.62
N LEU A 59 1.61 -1.19 0.37
CA LEU A 59 2.95 -1.68 0.62
C LEU A 59 3.16 -3.00 -0.12
N THR A 60 4.17 -3.11 -0.96
CA THR A 60 4.49 -4.37 -1.65
C THR A 60 5.19 -5.36 -0.73
N HIS A 61 6.17 -4.90 0.04
CA HIS A 61 6.89 -5.67 1.05
C HIS A 61 7.61 -4.73 2.04
N SER A 62 8.25 -5.31 3.07
CA SER A 62 8.76 -4.57 4.23
C SER A 62 10.18 -4.04 4.11
N ASP A 63 10.84 -4.13 2.95
CA ASP A 63 12.18 -3.58 2.79
C ASP A 63 12.17 -2.05 2.87
N ASN A 64 13.23 -1.49 3.45
CA ASN A 64 13.29 -0.08 3.80
C ASN A 64 13.16 0.87 2.60
N ASP A 65 13.58 0.47 1.43
CA ASP A 65 13.48 1.27 0.21
C ASP A 65 12.10 1.18 -0.48
N HIS A 66 11.13 0.49 0.16
CA HIS A 66 9.71 0.43 -0.20
C HIS A 66 8.78 1.06 0.85
N CYS A 67 9.31 1.43 2.04
CA CYS A 67 8.50 2.07 3.09
C CYS A 67 9.15 3.31 3.72
N ARG A 68 10.36 3.70 3.28
CA ARG A 68 11.14 4.79 3.88
C ARG A 68 10.39 6.11 3.89
N GLY A 69 10.38 6.77 5.04
CA GLY A 69 9.78 8.08 5.27
C GLY A 69 8.29 8.03 5.57
N ILE A 70 7.68 6.85 5.63
CA ILE A 70 6.24 6.74 5.89
C ILE A 70 5.87 7.36 7.25
N ARG A 71 6.68 7.17 8.29
CA ARG A 71 6.45 7.74 9.62
C ARG A 71 6.56 9.25 9.66
N ASP A 72 7.41 9.81 8.81
CA ASP A 72 7.70 11.24 8.84
C ASP A 72 6.62 12.04 8.11
N TYR A 73 6.08 11.51 7.02
CA TYR A 73 5.22 12.22 6.09
C TYR A 73 3.76 11.76 6.06
N PHE A 74 3.43 10.62 6.69
CA PHE A 74 2.06 10.08 6.70
C PHE A 74 1.51 9.90 8.11
N ASN A 75 0.20 10.04 8.24
CA ASN A 75 -0.52 9.75 9.48
C ASN A 75 -0.70 8.23 9.63
N LEU A 76 0.00 7.66 10.61
CA LEU A 76 -0.12 6.26 11.03
C LEU A 76 -0.74 6.24 12.43
N CYS A 77 -1.99 6.70 12.53
CA CYS A 77 -2.73 6.84 13.78
C CYS A 77 -4.23 6.90 13.50
N ALA A 78 -5.04 6.88 14.55
CA ALA A 78 -6.48 7.10 14.44
C ALA A 78 -6.79 8.49 13.87
N PRO A 79 -7.84 8.63 13.02
CA PRO A 79 -8.15 9.89 12.32
C PRO A 79 -8.27 11.12 13.23
N GLU A 80 -8.82 10.95 14.43
CA GLU A 80 -8.95 12.02 15.42
C GLU A 80 -7.63 12.52 16.03
N ASN A 81 -6.54 11.77 15.80
CA ASN A 81 -5.18 12.11 16.24
C ASN A 81 -4.27 12.54 15.07
N SER A 82 -4.85 12.73 13.88
CA SER A 82 -4.10 13.11 12.69
C SER A 82 -3.37 14.44 12.86
N ASP A 83 -2.15 14.52 12.32
CA ASP A 83 -1.37 15.73 12.17
C ASP A 83 -1.70 16.35 10.81
N ASP A 84 -2.14 17.62 10.79
CA ASP A 84 -2.56 18.31 9.56
C ASP A 84 -1.40 18.53 8.57
N ASP A 85 -0.16 18.50 9.05
CA ASP A 85 1.05 18.60 8.20
C ASP A 85 1.43 17.28 7.52
N LYS A 86 0.77 16.15 7.91
CA LYS A 86 1.01 14.82 7.34
C LYS A 86 -0.13 14.38 6.43
N ILE A 87 0.19 13.47 5.53
CA ILE A 87 -0.75 12.90 4.56
C ILE A 87 -1.58 11.80 5.24
N ARG A 88 -2.91 11.89 5.21
CA ARG A 88 -3.82 10.84 5.66
C ARG A 88 -3.86 9.72 4.62
N ILE A 89 -3.82 8.47 5.07
CA ILE A 89 -4.05 7.28 4.24
C ILE A 89 -5.46 6.78 4.54
N ASP A 90 -6.40 6.95 3.60
CA ASP A 90 -7.80 6.56 3.80
C ASP A 90 -7.95 5.05 3.88
N GLU A 91 -7.31 4.30 2.97
CA GLU A 91 -7.30 2.84 2.98
C GLU A 91 -5.87 2.30 2.86
N LEU A 92 -5.49 1.40 3.77
CA LEU A 92 -4.16 0.81 3.83
C LEU A 92 -4.18 -0.62 3.29
N TYR A 93 -3.27 -0.96 2.39
CA TYR A 93 -3.05 -2.31 1.87
C TYR A 93 -1.66 -2.79 2.30
N VAL A 94 -1.59 -3.90 3.03
CA VAL A 94 -0.34 -4.47 3.52
C VAL A 94 -0.16 -5.93 3.06
N PRO A 95 1.06 -6.39 2.77
CA PRO A 95 1.29 -7.79 2.42
C PRO A 95 1.05 -8.69 3.64
N ALA A 96 0.51 -9.88 3.42
CA ALA A 96 0.25 -10.87 4.47
C ALA A 96 1.51 -11.18 5.30
N LYS A 97 2.68 -11.24 4.65
CA LYS A 97 3.97 -11.53 5.31
C LYS A 97 4.29 -10.54 6.44
N LEU A 98 4.00 -9.24 6.25
CA LEU A 98 4.21 -8.21 7.26
C LEU A 98 3.41 -8.49 8.55
N MET A 99 2.20 -9.03 8.41
CA MET A 99 1.28 -9.29 9.52
C MET A 99 1.54 -10.61 10.23
N MET A 100 2.24 -11.54 9.59
CA MET A 100 2.56 -12.88 10.14
C MET A 100 3.86 -12.91 10.91
N ASP A 101 4.78 -12.01 10.62
CA ASP A 101 6.13 -12.02 11.16
C ASP A 101 6.30 -10.95 12.23
N GLU A 102 6.68 -11.37 13.43
CA GLU A 102 6.98 -10.47 14.56
C GLU A 102 8.41 -9.91 14.49
N THR A 103 9.18 -10.30 13.48
CA THR A 103 10.55 -9.82 13.29
C THR A 103 10.57 -8.31 13.09
N HIS A 104 11.50 -7.63 13.73
CA HIS A 104 11.78 -6.24 13.43
C HIS A 104 12.45 -6.14 12.06
N TYR A 105 11.81 -5.49 11.09
CA TYR A 105 12.38 -5.23 9.77
C TYR A 105 13.16 -3.92 9.74
N ASN A 106 12.45 -2.84 9.92
CA ASN A 106 12.93 -1.47 10.08
C ASN A 106 11.82 -0.64 10.72
N ASP A 107 12.16 0.51 11.25
CA ASP A 107 11.23 1.36 11.99
C ASP A 107 10.00 1.80 11.17
N ASP A 108 10.14 2.02 9.86
CA ASP A 108 9.03 2.43 8.98
C ASP A 108 8.07 1.26 8.72
N ALA A 109 8.59 0.07 8.45
CA ALA A 109 7.77 -1.14 8.27
C ALA A 109 7.04 -1.54 9.56
N ASP A 110 7.71 -1.43 10.71
CA ASP A 110 7.09 -1.72 12.01
C ASP A 110 5.96 -0.74 12.33
N ALA A 111 6.12 0.54 12.01
CA ALA A 111 5.05 1.53 12.17
C ALA A 111 3.83 1.24 11.27
N ILE A 112 4.06 0.79 10.03
CA ILE A 112 2.96 0.35 9.14
C ILE A 112 2.26 -0.88 9.75
N ARG A 113 3.01 -1.85 10.28
CA ARG A 113 2.44 -3.05 10.92
C ARG A 113 1.59 -2.69 12.14
N GLU A 114 2.06 -1.79 13.00
CA GLU A 114 1.32 -1.31 14.16
C GLU A 114 0.03 -0.60 13.73
N GLU A 115 0.09 0.27 12.73
CA GLU A 115 -1.10 0.93 12.19
C GLU A 115 -2.06 -0.05 11.52
N ALA A 116 -1.55 -1.03 10.76
CA ALA A 116 -2.37 -2.08 10.19
C ALA A 116 -3.08 -2.90 11.27
N GLN A 117 -2.40 -3.27 12.35
CA GLN A 117 -3.01 -3.97 13.48
C GLN A 117 -4.08 -3.12 14.15
N ARG A 118 -3.83 -1.82 14.41
CA ARG A 118 -4.86 -0.91 14.94
C ARG A 118 -6.14 -0.93 14.09
N ARG A 119 -5.99 -0.88 12.75
CA ARG A 119 -7.14 -0.92 11.83
C ARG A 119 -7.83 -2.27 11.81
N LEU A 120 -7.09 -3.38 11.88
CA LEU A 120 -7.66 -4.73 11.97
C LEU A 120 -8.47 -4.93 13.24
N ASP A 121 -8.06 -4.31 14.35
CA ASP A 121 -8.78 -4.38 15.63
C ASP A 121 -10.15 -3.68 15.58
N LEU A 122 -10.38 -2.82 14.59
CA LEU A 122 -11.68 -2.16 14.35
C LEU A 122 -12.64 -2.98 13.48
N LEU A 123 -12.19 -4.08 12.87
CA LEU A 123 -13.05 -4.88 11.98
C LEU A 123 -14.34 -5.32 12.67
N GLY A 124 -15.45 -5.14 11.97
CA GLY A 124 -16.79 -5.43 12.49
C GLY A 124 -17.40 -4.32 13.36
N THR A 125 -16.71 -3.19 13.52
CA THR A 125 -17.28 -1.97 14.13
C THR A 125 -17.73 -0.96 13.07
N ASP A 126 -18.54 0.02 13.44
CA ASP A 126 -18.96 1.11 12.56
C ASP A 126 -17.80 2.02 12.12
N GLU A 127 -16.68 2.00 12.87
CA GLU A 127 -15.50 2.81 12.60
C GLU A 127 -14.61 2.21 11.50
N ALA A 128 -14.67 0.90 11.27
CA ALA A 128 -13.82 0.20 10.29
C ALA A 128 -13.96 0.77 8.87
N ASP A 129 -15.15 1.28 8.52
CA ASP A 129 -15.46 1.79 7.19
C ASP A 129 -15.20 3.29 7.00
N THR A 130 -14.64 3.96 8.01
CA THR A 130 -14.30 5.38 7.90
C THR A 130 -12.95 5.59 7.22
N PRO A 131 -12.74 6.69 6.45
CA PRO A 131 -11.43 7.05 5.94
C PRO A 131 -10.38 7.13 7.06
N GLY A 132 -9.21 6.53 6.83
CA GLY A 132 -8.15 6.45 7.84
C GLY A 132 -8.21 5.20 8.73
N ASN A 133 -9.30 4.39 8.62
CA ASN A 133 -9.44 3.13 9.35
C ASN A 133 -9.55 1.90 8.44
N ARG A 134 -9.78 2.09 7.13
CA ARG A 134 -9.91 0.98 6.18
C ARG A 134 -8.58 0.24 6.01
N ILE A 135 -8.66 -1.09 5.95
CA ILE A 135 -7.51 -1.99 5.84
C ILE A 135 -7.81 -3.18 4.95
N LYS A 136 -6.85 -3.58 4.14
CA LYS A 136 -6.82 -4.85 3.42
C LYS A 136 -5.46 -5.53 3.57
N ILE A 137 -5.49 -6.86 3.66
CA ILE A 137 -4.30 -7.71 3.65
C ILE A 137 -4.19 -8.35 2.29
N VAL A 138 -3.09 -8.10 1.58
CA VAL A 138 -2.82 -8.67 0.26
C VAL A 138 -2.14 -10.03 0.40
N GLY A 139 -2.79 -11.07 -0.13
CA GLY A 139 -2.36 -12.44 -0.01
C GLY A 139 -3.00 -13.16 1.18
N TYR A 140 -3.19 -14.47 1.01
CA TYR A 140 -3.81 -15.32 2.04
C TYR A 140 -2.75 -16.12 2.79
N SER A 141 -2.92 -16.25 4.11
CA SER A 141 -2.27 -17.24 4.96
C SER A 141 -3.27 -17.85 5.93
N LYS A 142 -3.02 -19.12 6.32
CA LYS A 142 -3.82 -19.80 7.36
C LYS A 142 -3.74 -19.12 8.72
N GLU A 143 -2.65 -18.38 8.99
CA GLU A 143 -2.43 -17.67 10.25
C GLU A 143 -3.33 -16.43 10.38
N LEU A 144 -3.75 -15.86 9.24
CA LEU A 144 -4.59 -14.67 9.16
C LEU A 144 -6.08 -14.97 8.99
N LYS A 145 -6.51 -16.21 9.21
CA LYS A 145 -7.91 -16.66 9.00
C LYS A 145 -8.96 -15.83 9.78
N ASP A 146 -8.56 -15.26 10.91
CA ASP A 146 -9.45 -14.46 11.76
C ASP A 146 -9.74 -13.07 11.16
N TYR A 147 -8.99 -12.68 10.13
CA TYR A 147 -9.15 -11.44 9.34
C TYR A 147 -9.67 -11.70 7.93
N ALA A 148 -10.40 -12.78 7.70
CA ALA A 148 -10.83 -13.23 6.37
C ALA A 148 -11.51 -12.13 5.53
N ASP A 149 -12.31 -11.26 6.16
CA ASP A 149 -13.04 -10.17 5.50
C ASP A 149 -12.11 -9.01 5.01
N ALA A 150 -10.91 -8.94 5.57
CA ALA A 150 -9.90 -7.98 5.14
C ALA A 150 -8.92 -8.55 4.10
N ILE A 151 -8.93 -9.87 3.82
CA ILE A 151 -7.96 -10.51 2.93
C ILE A 151 -8.39 -10.36 1.47
N VAL A 152 -7.45 -9.93 0.62
CA VAL A 152 -7.54 -9.98 -0.84
C VAL A 152 -6.49 -10.97 -1.35
N PRO A 153 -6.88 -12.19 -1.72
CA PRO A 153 -5.94 -13.21 -2.18
C PRO A 153 -5.45 -12.94 -3.60
N ALA A 154 -4.32 -13.55 -3.97
CA ALA A 154 -3.89 -13.60 -5.37
C ALA A 154 -4.95 -14.26 -6.26
N GLY A 155 -5.10 -13.72 -7.47
CA GLY A 155 -6.12 -14.17 -8.42
C GLY A 155 -7.43 -13.39 -8.36
N GLU A 156 -7.55 -12.41 -7.47
CA GLU A 156 -8.75 -11.57 -7.35
C GLU A 156 -8.49 -10.13 -7.78
N THR A 157 -9.55 -9.48 -8.25
CA THR A 157 -9.60 -8.05 -8.53
C THR A 157 -10.18 -7.33 -7.32
N LEU A 158 -9.62 -6.17 -6.97
CA LEU A 158 -10.16 -5.34 -5.90
C LEU A 158 -11.59 -4.89 -6.25
N SER A 159 -12.50 -5.09 -5.31
CA SER A 159 -13.92 -4.72 -5.47
C SER A 159 -14.15 -3.21 -5.45
N ASP A 160 -13.33 -2.52 -4.67
CA ASP A 160 -13.42 -1.08 -4.43
C ASP A 160 -12.07 -0.50 -3.97
N ILE A 161 -11.97 0.81 -3.97
CA ILE A 161 -10.90 1.59 -3.30
C ILE A 161 -11.59 2.65 -2.46
N ASN A 162 -11.26 2.69 -1.19
CA ASN A 162 -11.84 3.63 -0.22
C ASN A 162 -13.39 3.64 -0.30
N GLY A 163 -13.99 2.44 -0.39
CA GLY A 163 -15.44 2.23 -0.51
C GLY A 163 -16.05 2.60 -1.87
N ASN A 164 -15.25 2.96 -2.87
CA ASN A 164 -15.73 3.28 -4.22
C ASN A 164 -15.48 2.13 -5.19
N THR A 165 -16.55 1.57 -5.73
CA THR A 165 -16.50 0.49 -6.73
C THR A 165 -16.07 0.98 -8.12
N ASP A 166 -16.34 2.25 -8.47
CA ASP A 166 -15.79 2.90 -9.68
C ASP A 166 -14.61 3.79 -9.28
N TYR A 167 -13.46 3.18 -9.08
CA TYR A 167 -12.21 3.89 -8.78
C TYR A 167 -11.38 4.22 -10.03
N GLY A 168 -11.91 3.99 -11.23
CA GLY A 168 -11.33 4.45 -12.49
C GLY A 168 -10.17 3.62 -13.03
N ALA A 169 -9.90 2.47 -12.43
CA ALA A 169 -8.94 1.46 -12.86
C ALA A 169 -9.46 0.07 -12.48
N GLU A 170 -8.78 -0.99 -12.90
CA GLU A 170 -8.96 -2.36 -12.40
C GLU A 170 -7.64 -2.80 -11.81
N ILE A 171 -7.60 -3.18 -10.54
CA ILE A 171 -6.40 -3.67 -9.86
C ILE A 171 -6.59 -5.15 -9.54
N PHE A 172 -5.80 -5.98 -10.20
CA PHE A 172 -5.78 -7.43 -10.03
C PHE A 172 -4.55 -7.84 -9.23
N VAL A 173 -4.74 -8.64 -8.18
CA VAL A 173 -3.66 -9.14 -7.32
C VAL A 173 -2.99 -10.35 -7.99
N LEU A 174 -1.73 -10.20 -8.39
CA LEU A 174 -0.93 -11.27 -8.98
C LEU A 174 -0.30 -12.17 -7.91
N ARG A 175 0.23 -11.56 -6.85
CA ARG A 175 1.00 -12.21 -5.78
C ARG A 175 0.76 -11.51 -4.43
N PRO A 176 1.13 -12.12 -3.28
CA PRO A 176 1.71 -13.46 -3.14
C PRO A 176 0.67 -14.58 -3.21
N VAL A 177 1.05 -15.73 -3.75
CA VAL A 177 0.20 -16.92 -3.68
C VAL A 177 0.25 -17.52 -2.28
N LYS A 178 -0.82 -18.22 -1.87
CA LYS A 178 -0.93 -18.84 -0.54
C LYS A 178 0.30 -19.68 -0.15
N LYS A 179 0.84 -20.45 -1.10
CA LYS A 179 2.01 -21.30 -0.85
C LYS A 179 3.22 -20.49 -0.39
N ALA A 180 3.47 -19.32 -1.00
CA ALA A 180 4.59 -18.47 -0.61
C ALA A 180 4.43 -17.95 0.84
N ASN A 181 3.24 -17.52 1.21
CA ASN A 181 2.98 -17.03 2.57
C ASN A 181 3.05 -18.12 3.65
N ASP A 182 2.63 -19.35 3.31
CA ASP A 182 2.62 -20.47 4.26
C ASP A 182 3.97 -21.23 4.32
N ASP A 183 4.96 -20.85 3.52
CA ASP A 183 6.30 -21.43 3.48
C ASP A 183 7.24 -20.69 4.42
N GLU A 184 7.74 -21.36 5.45
CA GLU A 184 8.65 -20.78 6.46
C GLU A 184 10.00 -20.38 5.88
N GLU A 185 10.41 -20.92 4.72
CA GLU A 185 11.67 -20.59 4.05
C GLU A 185 11.51 -19.37 3.11
N SER A 186 10.28 -18.91 2.83
CA SER A 186 10.01 -17.73 2.00
C SER A 186 10.40 -16.45 2.72
N ASP A 187 11.20 -15.62 2.05
CA ASP A 187 11.51 -14.27 2.52
C ASP A 187 10.48 -13.21 2.08
N VAL A 188 10.71 -11.94 2.42
CA VAL A 188 9.80 -10.85 2.08
C VAL A 188 9.65 -10.65 0.58
N ASN A 189 10.70 -10.90 -0.21
CA ASN A 189 10.68 -10.75 -1.67
C ASN A 189 9.90 -11.90 -2.35
N ASP A 190 9.90 -13.11 -1.78
CA ASP A 190 9.05 -14.22 -2.24
C ASP A 190 7.56 -13.94 -1.99
N CYS A 191 7.27 -13.17 -0.95
CA CYS A 191 5.93 -12.79 -0.50
C CYS A 191 5.52 -11.37 -0.92
N THR A 192 6.24 -10.75 -1.84
CA THR A 192 5.95 -9.42 -2.37
C THR A 192 4.55 -9.36 -2.98
N ALA A 193 3.75 -8.37 -2.56
CA ALA A 193 2.48 -8.04 -3.21
C ALA A 193 2.74 -7.45 -4.59
N SER A 194 2.14 -8.05 -5.63
CA SER A 194 2.32 -7.61 -7.01
C SER A 194 0.98 -7.45 -7.69
N PHE A 195 0.87 -6.45 -8.56
CA PHE A 195 -0.40 -6.01 -9.12
C PHE A 195 -0.34 -5.85 -10.63
N LYS A 196 -1.43 -6.26 -11.30
CA LYS A 196 -1.74 -5.85 -12.67
C LYS A 196 -2.81 -4.76 -12.59
N ILE A 197 -2.51 -3.58 -13.13
CA ILE A 197 -3.41 -2.43 -13.12
C ILE A 197 -3.82 -2.13 -14.56
N THR A 198 -5.12 -2.17 -14.81
CA THR A 198 -5.69 -1.93 -16.14
C THR A 198 -6.43 -0.59 -16.15
N PHE A 199 -6.14 0.23 -17.16
CA PHE A 199 -6.73 1.54 -17.36
C PHE A 199 -7.42 1.64 -18.72
N GLU A 200 -8.58 2.28 -18.76
CA GLU A 200 -9.27 2.66 -19.98
C GLU A 200 -9.06 4.16 -20.24
N ILE A 201 -8.24 4.49 -21.25
CA ILE A 201 -7.91 5.89 -21.60
C ILE A 201 -8.23 6.12 -23.07
N ASN A 202 -9.14 7.07 -23.36
CA ASN A 202 -9.53 7.45 -24.74
C ASN A 202 -9.96 6.27 -25.62
N GLY A 203 -10.61 5.26 -25.04
CA GLY A 203 -11.07 4.06 -25.75
C GLY A 203 -9.98 3.00 -26.01
N GLY A 204 -8.80 3.19 -25.44
CA GLY A 204 -7.73 2.19 -25.45
C GLY A 204 -7.51 1.60 -24.06
N THR A 205 -7.19 0.31 -23.99
CA THR A 205 -6.85 -0.40 -22.77
C THR A 205 -5.33 -0.39 -22.55
N TYR A 206 -4.87 0.04 -21.39
CA TYR A 206 -3.47 0.09 -21.00
C TYR A 206 -3.27 -0.74 -19.73
N VAL A 207 -2.14 -1.41 -19.64
CA VAL A 207 -1.79 -2.27 -18.51
C VAL A 207 -0.45 -1.85 -17.94
N ALA A 208 -0.41 -1.65 -16.62
CA ALA A 208 0.82 -1.55 -15.85
C ALA A 208 0.96 -2.79 -14.95
N ILE A 209 2.18 -3.25 -14.75
CA ILE A 209 2.51 -4.30 -13.80
C ILE A 209 3.47 -3.71 -12.78
N ILE A 210 3.09 -3.80 -11.51
CA ILE A 210 3.92 -3.43 -10.37
C ILE A 210 4.37 -4.72 -9.71
N GLY A 211 5.67 -4.96 -9.70
CA GLY A 211 6.24 -6.21 -9.22
C GLY A 211 6.84 -6.12 -7.82
N GLY A 212 7.15 -4.88 -7.36
CA GLY A 212 8.06 -4.73 -6.22
C GLY A 212 9.34 -5.54 -6.49
N ASP A 213 9.92 -6.11 -5.47
CA ASP A 213 11.15 -6.92 -5.58
C ASP A 213 10.90 -8.42 -5.81
N LEU A 214 9.77 -8.76 -6.46
CA LEU A 214 9.43 -10.15 -6.75
C LEU A 214 10.55 -10.84 -7.55
N LYS A 215 11.08 -11.95 -7.02
CA LYS A 215 12.16 -12.70 -7.64
C LYS A 215 11.77 -13.29 -9.00
N CYS A 216 12.73 -13.37 -9.93
CA CYS A 216 12.50 -13.86 -11.30
C CYS A 216 11.88 -15.26 -11.37
N GLU A 217 12.19 -16.13 -10.41
CA GLU A 217 11.62 -17.48 -10.33
C GLU A 217 10.12 -17.46 -10.01
N ASN A 218 9.67 -16.49 -9.21
CA ASN A 218 8.27 -16.36 -8.82
C ASN A 218 7.38 -15.80 -9.95
N TRP A 219 7.96 -15.07 -10.92
CA TRP A 219 7.24 -14.62 -12.12
C TRP A 219 6.77 -15.73 -13.05
N LYS A 220 7.33 -16.94 -12.92
CA LYS A 220 6.91 -18.10 -13.71
C LYS A 220 5.59 -18.72 -13.23
N GLU A 221 5.11 -18.30 -12.06
CA GLU A 221 3.87 -18.79 -11.45
C GLU A 221 2.70 -17.81 -11.59
N VAL A 222 2.89 -16.69 -12.28
CA VAL A 222 1.91 -15.61 -12.52
C VAL A 222 1.13 -15.83 -13.82
#